data_48a8ccb0c43a7b8bae19ab342aba86b5
#
_entry.id   48a8ccb0c43a7b8bae19ab342aba86b5
#
_cell.length_a   1.000
_cell.length_b   1.000
_cell.length_c   1.000
_cell.angle_alpha   90.00
_cell.angle_beta   90.00
_cell.angle_gamma   90.00
#
_symmetry.space_group_name_H-M   'P 1'
#
loop_
_entity.id
_entity.type
_entity.pdbx_description
1 polymer ?
#
loop_
_entity_poly.entity_id
_entity_poly.type
_entity_poly.pdbx_seq_one_letter_code
_entity_poly.pdbx_strand_id
1 'polypeptide(L)'
;MNKLQRLGLLSDSHGNLEATEKAIDILMIQGCERLIHLGDFCDTSRRDRMEDIVRLFQERGVIAVKGNNDYLIELALSNVAGEKYSDQGWMYEFLKKVPMKVVMDDICFAHSFPFDYLRAFYEPIDVGSTERASLLFQQMPYRILFCGHSHTPAYFCLSYPDGVLRKVAPQGEKLLLEPTSRYIFVVGVGSANKGECAVFDAEASTYERINFFS
;
A
#
# COMPACT_ATOMS: atom_id res chain seq x y z
N MET A 1 1.40 23.17 10.06
CA MET A 1 1.11 21.82 9.51
C MET A 1 2.04 21.64 8.32
N ASN A 2 2.92 20.62 8.33
CA ASN A 2 3.74 20.33 7.16
C ASN A 2 2.81 19.84 6.05
N LYS A 3 2.75 20.58 4.95
CA LYS A 3 1.97 20.24 3.77
C LYS A 3 2.47 18.88 3.24
N LEU A 4 1.58 17.97 2.96
CA LEU A 4 1.90 16.71 2.28
C LEU A 4 2.52 17.08 0.92
N GLN A 5 3.77 16.66 0.66
CA GLN A 5 4.42 17.02 -0.59
C GLN A 5 4.51 15.82 -1.52
N ARG A 6 5.47 14.94 -1.33
CA ARG A 6 5.72 13.84 -2.26
C ARG A 6 5.80 12.52 -1.53
N LEU A 7 4.92 11.58 -1.89
CA LEU A 7 4.80 10.28 -1.27
C LEU A 7 5.28 9.18 -2.20
N GLY A 8 6.10 8.28 -1.68
CA GLY A 8 6.45 7.03 -2.34
C GLY A 8 5.54 5.91 -1.86
N LEU A 9 4.96 5.18 -2.80
CA LEU A 9 3.99 4.13 -2.55
C LEU A 9 4.52 2.79 -3.04
N LEU A 10 4.47 1.78 -2.20
CA LEU A 10 4.80 0.38 -2.52
C LEU A 10 3.81 -0.56 -1.84
N SER A 11 3.63 -1.76 -2.40
CA SER A 11 2.65 -2.74 -1.94
C SER A 11 3.09 -4.16 -2.23
N ASP A 12 2.58 -5.10 -1.47
CA ASP A 12 2.66 -6.53 -1.80
C ASP A 12 4.08 -7.02 -2.07
N SER A 13 5.02 -6.69 -1.18
CA SER A 13 6.42 -7.08 -1.26
C SER A 13 6.64 -8.58 -1.04
N HIS A 14 5.74 -9.25 -0.30
CA HIS A 14 5.75 -10.69 -0.07
C HIS A 14 7.13 -11.26 0.29
N GLY A 15 7.78 -10.65 1.27
CA GLY A 15 9.09 -11.12 1.73
C GLY A 15 10.25 -10.89 0.76
N ASN A 16 10.07 -10.17 -0.34
CA ASN A 16 11.13 -9.89 -1.29
C ASN A 16 11.93 -8.65 -0.88
N LEU A 17 12.96 -8.88 -0.06
CA LEU A 17 13.82 -7.82 0.47
C LEU A 17 14.48 -6.99 -0.64
N GLU A 18 15.08 -7.66 -1.63
CA GLU A 18 15.87 -7.00 -2.70
C GLU A 18 14.99 -6.07 -3.54
N ALA A 19 13.79 -6.53 -3.92
CA ALA A 19 12.85 -5.71 -4.67
C ALA A 19 12.31 -4.55 -3.83
N THR A 20 12.07 -4.79 -2.54
CA THR A 20 11.59 -3.76 -1.60
C THR A 20 12.63 -2.66 -1.40
N GLU A 21 13.89 -3.04 -1.19
CA GLU A 21 15.01 -2.10 -1.06
C GLU A 21 15.20 -1.27 -2.34
N LYS A 22 15.18 -1.94 -3.50
CA LYS A 22 15.28 -1.25 -4.80
C LYS A 22 14.13 -0.26 -5.01
N ALA A 23 12.90 -0.63 -4.66
CA ALA A 23 11.76 0.28 -4.75
C ALA A 23 11.92 1.50 -3.85
N ILE A 24 12.35 1.29 -2.60
CA ILE A 24 12.63 2.36 -1.64
C ILE A 24 13.70 3.32 -2.18
N ASP A 25 14.82 2.80 -2.69
CA ASP A 25 15.90 3.63 -3.22
C ASP A 25 15.44 4.46 -4.43
N ILE A 26 14.65 3.87 -5.33
CA ILE A 26 14.06 4.60 -6.47
C ILE A 26 13.15 5.73 -5.97
N LEU A 27 12.26 5.45 -5.02
CA LEU A 27 11.35 6.46 -4.49
C LEU A 27 12.10 7.58 -3.77
N MET A 28 13.18 7.28 -3.06
CA MET A 28 14.06 8.29 -2.44
C MET A 28 14.76 9.15 -3.52
N ILE A 29 15.28 8.54 -4.59
CA ILE A 29 15.87 9.26 -5.74
C ILE A 29 14.84 10.16 -6.43
N GLN A 30 13.58 9.74 -6.47
CA GLN A 30 12.46 10.54 -6.98
C GLN A 30 12.07 11.71 -6.03
N GLY A 31 12.74 11.86 -4.90
CA GLY A 31 12.49 12.94 -3.93
C GLY A 31 11.25 12.73 -3.08
N CYS A 32 10.82 11.48 -2.88
CA CYS A 32 9.74 11.18 -1.96
C CYS A 32 10.17 11.45 -0.52
N GLU A 33 9.42 12.27 0.21
CA GLU A 33 9.70 12.65 1.58
C GLU A 33 9.14 11.66 2.60
N ARG A 34 8.14 10.89 2.20
CA ARG A 34 7.54 9.82 3.00
C ARG A 34 7.32 8.60 2.13
N LEU A 35 7.60 7.45 2.71
CA LEU A 35 7.41 6.15 2.08
C LEU A 35 6.27 5.43 2.78
N ILE A 36 5.32 4.90 2.01
CA ILE A 36 4.15 4.19 2.53
C ILE A 36 4.06 2.82 1.87
N HIS A 37 4.07 1.78 2.69
CA HIS A 37 3.83 0.41 2.25
C HIS A 37 2.38 0.00 2.52
N LEU A 38 1.68 -0.40 1.47
CA LEU A 38 0.23 -0.66 1.48
C LEU A 38 -0.14 -2.11 1.90
N GLY A 39 0.70 -2.75 2.72
CA GLY A 39 0.44 -4.08 3.28
C GLY A 39 0.99 -5.24 2.45
N ASP A 40 0.93 -6.43 3.03
CA ASP A 40 1.53 -7.65 2.51
C ASP A 40 3.04 -7.51 2.25
N PHE A 41 3.75 -6.88 3.21
CA PHE A 41 5.21 -6.83 3.18
C PHE A 41 5.84 -8.14 3.67
N CYS A 42 5.17 -8.88 4.55
CA CYS A 42 5.53 -10.23 4.93
C CYS A 42 4.88 -11.28 4.01
N ASP A 43 5.42 -12.50 4.03
CA ASP A 43 4.86 -13.66 3.33
C ASP A 43 4.88 -14.89 4.24
N THR A 44 3.76 -15.60 4.30
CA THR A 44 3.65 -16.83 5.10
C THR A 44 4.54 -17.95 4.60
N SER A 45 4.94 -17.91 3.33
CA SER A 45 5.85 -18.88 2.68
C SER A 45 7.33 -18.50 2.75
N ARG A 46 7.66 -17.23 3.07
CA ARG A 46 9.02 -16.68 3.14
C ARG A 46 9.31 -16.05 4.49
N ARG A 47 9.15 -16.83 5.54
CA ARG A 47 9.30 -16.34 6.93
C ARG A 47 10.73 -15.93 7.29
N ASP A 48 11.72 -16.45 6.60
CA ASP A 48 13.16 -16.19 6.80
C ASP A 48 13.58 -14.74 6.49
N ARG A 49 12.82 -14.03 5.68
CA ARG A 49 13.13 -12.63 5.29
C ARG A 49 12.29 -11.56 5.98
N MET A 50 11.37 -11.96 6.83
CA MET A 50 10.45 -10.99 7.47
C MET A 50 11.16 -10.00 8.37
N GLU A 51 12.14 -10.48 9.15
CA GLU A 51 12.91 -9.62 10.05
C GLU A 51 13.69 -8.56 9.29
N ASP A 52 14.31 -8.95 8.18
CA ASP A 52 15.10 -8.03 7.35
C ASP A 52 14.24 -6.92 6.76
N ILE A 53 13.02 -7.24 6.30
CA ILE A 53 12.08 -6.23 5.78
C ILE A 53 11.61 -5.29 6.88
N VAL A 54 11.27 -5.80 8.05
CA VAL A 54 10.86 -4.94 9.17
C VAL A 54 12.00 -4.04 9.62
N ARG A 55 13.23 -4.53 9.67
CA ARG A 55 14.42 -3.71 9.96
C ARG A 55 14.63 -2.63 8.90
N LEU A 56 14.53 -3.00 7.61
CA LEU A 56 14.60 -2.05 6.50
C LEU A 56 13.57 -0.93 6.65
N PHE A 57 12.31 -1.26 6.99
CA PHE A 57 11.27 -0.27 7.21
C PHE A 57 11.59 0.69 8.36
N GLN A 58 12.12 0.15 9.46
CA GLN A 58 12.52 0.97 10.61
C GLN A 58 13.69 1.91 10.25
N GLU A 59 14.69 1.41 9.53
CA GLU A 59 15.87 2.17 9.11
C GLU A 59 15.53 3.27 8.10
N ARG A 60 14.62 2.99 7.19
CA ARG A 60 14.22 3.92 6.11
C ARG A 60 13.00 4.77 6.46
N GLY A 61 12.42 4.60 7.64
CA GLY A 61 11.25 5.36 8.08
C GLY A 61 9.97 5.07 7.27
N VAL A 62 9.81 3.83 6.77
CA VAL A 62 8.64 3.42 6.01
C VAL A 62 7.42 3.31 6.92
N ILE A 63 6.35 3.99 6.56
CA ILE A 63 5.04 3.85 7.21
C ILE A 63 4.33 2.67 6.55
N ALA A 64 3.96 1.64 7.32
CA ALA A 64 3.26 0.47 6.79
C ALA A 64 1.81 0.43 7.26
N VAL A 65 0.92 -0.09 6.41
CA VAL A 65 -0.39 -0.58 6.81
C VAL A 65 -0.38 -2.11 6.77
N LYS A 66 -1.27 -2.73 7.53
CA LYS A 66 -1.35 -4.19 7.66
C LYS A 66 -2.10 -4.81 6.49
N GLY A 67 -1.49 -5.79 5.82
CA GLY A 67 -2.15 -6.64 4.86
C GLY A 67 -2.61 -7.97 5.49
N ASN A 68 -3.26 -8.82 4.70
CA ASN A 68 -3.76 -10.09 5.17
C ASN A 68 -2.63 -11.09 5.51
N ASN A 69 -1.52 -11.08 4.78
CA ASN A 69 -0.36 -11.91 5.11
C ASN A 69 0.31 -11.44 6.40
N ASP A 70 0.47 -10.14 6.58
CA ASP A 70 1.03 -9.55 7.82
C ASP A 70 0.20 -9.94 9.04
N TYR A 71 -1.14 -9.92 8.91
CA TYR A 71 -2.05 -10.33 9.98
C TYR A 71 -1.97 -11.83 10.29
N LEU A 72 -1.88 -12.70 9.27
CA LEU A 72 -1.71 -14.13 9.47
C LEU A 72 -0.40 -14.46 10.21
N ILE A 73 0.66 -13.72 9.92
CA ILE A 73 1.95 -13.87 10.61
C ILE A 73 1.85 -13.36 12.04
N GLU A 74 1.21 -12.21 12.28
CA GLU A 74 0.95 -11.71 13.64
C GLU A 74 0.23 -12.77 14.47
N LEU A 75 -0.83 -13.39 13.93
CA LEU A 75 -1.55 -14.48 14.62
C LEU A 75 -0.67 -15.69 14.90
N ALA A 76 0.17 -16.09 13.94
CA ALA A 76 1.08 -17.22 14.14
C ALA A 76 2.11 -16.92 15.24
N LEU A 77 2.65 -15.70 15.27
CA LEU A 77 3.61 -15.27 16.29
C LEU A 77 2.95 -15.08 17.67
N SER A 78 1.67 -14.69 17.75
CA SER A 78 0.96 -14.52 19.02
C SER A 78 0.86 -15.82 19.81
N ASN A 79 0.79 -16.96 19.13
CA ASN A 79 0.74 -18.28 19.76
C ASN A 79 2.10 -18.71 20.35
N VAL A 80 3.21 -18.16 19.81
CA VAL A 80 4.59 -18.46 20.25
C VAL A 80 5.07 -17.43 21.28
N ALA A 81 4.59 -16.19 21.21
CA ALA A 81 4.99 -15.09 22.11
C ALA A 81 4.62 -15.31 23.60
N GLY A 82 3.79 -16.32 23.90
CA GLY A 82 3.55 -16.80 25.27
C GLY A 82 4.76 -17.49 25.91
N GLU A 83 5.73 -17.92 25.14
CA GLU A 83 7.03 -18.43 25.61
C GLU A 83 7.98 -17.24 25.81
N LYS A 84 8.31 -16.96 27.04
CA LYS A 84 8.98 -15.74 27.55
C LYS A 84 10.33 -15.35 26.92
N TYR A 85 10.83 -16.07 25.90
CA TYR A 85 12.18 -15.92 25.30
C TYR A 85 12.25 -16.25 23.80
N SER A 86 11.20 -16.00 23.01
CA SER A 86 11.37 -16.17 21.57
C SER A 86 12.08 -14.94 20.98
N ASP A 87 13.15 -15.13 20.21
CA ASP A 87 13.87 -14.09 19.47
C ASP A 87 12.95 -13.30 18.52
N GLN A 88 11.71 -13.76 18.31
CA GLN A 88 10.70 -13.18 17.44
C GLN A 88 9.69 -12.28 18.17
N GLY A 89 9.80 -12.09 19.48
CA GLY A 89 8.87 -11.26 20.27
C GLY A 89 8.82 -9.80 19.79
N TRP A 90 9.94 -9.23 19.37
CA TRP A 90 9.99 -7.87 18.85
C TRP A 90 9.23 -7.70 17.54
N MET A 91 9.22 -8.73 16.67
CA MET A 91 8.50 -8.71 15.39
C MET A 91 6.99 -8.81 15.60
N TYR A 92 6.56 -9.63 16.57
CA TYR A 92 5.16 -9.64 16.99
C TYR A 92 4.70 -8.27 17.47
N GLU A 93 5.48 -7.63 18.35
CA GLU A 93 5.17 -6.29 18.85
C GLU A 93 5.19 -5.21 17.75
N PHE A 94 6.00 -5.37 16.73
CA PHE A 94 5.97 -4.51 15.55
C PHE A 94 4.68 -4.72 14.76
N LEU A 95 4.39 -5.95 14.33
CA LEU A 95 3.21 -6.28 13.53
C LEU A 95 1.92 -5.90 14.23
N LYS A 96 1.83 -6.11 15.55
CA LYS A 96 0.68 -5.71 16.34
C LYS A 96 0.39 -4.21 16.29
N LYS A 97 1.41 -3.38 16.18
CA LYS A 97 1.30 -1.91 16.12
C LYS A 97 1.03 -1.38 14.71
N VAL A 98 1.26 -2.19 13.67
CA VAL A 98 0.97 -1.78 12.28
C VAL A 98 -0.54 -1.58 12.12
N PRO A 99 -1.02 -0.38 11.74
CA PRO A 99 -2.44 -0.10 11.63
C PRO A 99 -3.03 -0.74 10.36
N MET A 100 -4.34 -0.95 10.33
CA MET A 100 -5.06 -1.42 9.15
C MET A 100 -5.19 -0.34 8.08
N LYS A 101 -5.17 0.93 8.49
CA LYS A 101 -5.17 2.09 7.59
C LYS A 101 -4.42 3.27 8.21
N VAL A 102 -3.93 4.14 7.36
CA VAL A 102 -3.39 5.45 7.70
C VAL A 102 -4.18 6.50 6.93
N VAL A 103 -4.50 7.62 7.58
CA VAL A 103 -5.20 8.73 6.95
C VAL A 103 -4.35 9.98 7.10
N MET A 104 -4.13 10.68 5.99
CA MET A 104 -3.42 11.95 5.94
C MET A 104 -4.29 12.93 5.13
N ASP A 105 -4.81 13.95 5.79
CA ASP A 105 -5.79 14.89 5.23
C ASP A 105 -7.03 14.16 4.63
N ASP A 106 -7.26 14.24 3.33
CA ASP A 106 -8.34 13.58 2.60
C ASP A 106 -7.89 12.30 1.85
N ILE A 107 -6.70 11.79 2.19
CA ILE A 107 -6.09 10.62 1.57
C ILE A 107 -6.04 9.46 2.57
N CYS A 108 -6.50 8.30 2.15
CA CYS A 108 -6.44 7.06 2.91
C CYS A 108 -5.48 6.06 2.26
N PHE A 109 -4.71 5.38 3.09
CA PHE A 109 -3.82 4.28 2.74
C PHE A 109 -4.30 3.04 3.47
N ALA A 110 -4.62 1.99 2.76
CA ALA A 110 -5.07 0.72 3.31
C ALA A 110 -4.61 -0.42 2.39
N HIS A 111 -4.58 -1.66 2.89
CA HIS A 111 -4.21 -2.78 2.02
C HIS A 111 -5.29 -3.06 0.98
N SER A 112 -6.55 -2.97 1.39
CA SER A 112 -7.70 -3.10 0.50
C SER A 112 -8.81 -2.15 0.94
N PHE A 113 -9.93 -2.64 1.51
CA PHE A 113 -11.01 -1.80 1.98
C PHE A 113 -10.60 -1.01 3.24
N PRO A 114 -10.88 0.31 3.30
CA PRO A 114 -10.41 1.18 4.39
C PRO A 114 -11.33 1.13 5.62
N PHE A 115 -11.95 0.00 5.93
CA PHE A 115 -12.90 -0.15 7.02
C PHE A 115 -12.28 -0.88 8.22
N ASP A 116 -12.78 -0.59 9.43
CA ASP A 116 -12.25 -1.12 10.69
C ASP A 116 -12.88 -2.47 11.08
N TYR A 117 -13.01 -3.39 10.13
CA TYR A 117 -13.41 -4.77 10.39
C TYR A 117 -12.45 -5.76 9.74
N LEU A 118 -12.27 -6.91 10.38
CA LEU A 118 -11.22 -7.87 10.05
C LEU A 118 -11.22 -8.35 8.59
N ARG A 119 -12.39 -8.46 7.94
CA ARG A 119 -12.46 -8.87 6.53
C ARG A 119 -12.08 -7.79 5.54
N ALA A 120 -11.95 -6.53 5.98
CA ALA A 120 -11.70 -5.41 5.07
C ALA A 120 -10.44 -5.59 4.22
N PHE A 121 -9.36 -6.12 4.79
CA PHE A 121 -8.12 -6.35 4.02
C PHE A 121 -8.10 -7.66 3.22
N TYR A 122 -9.13 -8.52 3.35
CA TYR A 122 -9.28 -9.73 2.52
C TYR A 122 -10.18 -9.52 1.31
N GLU A 123 -10.93 -8.41 1.25
CA GLU A 123 -11.85 -8.13 0.15
C GLU A 123 -11.12 -7.37 -0.95
N PRO A 124 -10.75 -8.01 -2.08
CA PRO A 124 -10.04 -7.31 -3.15
C PRO A 124 -10.95 -6.28 -3.80
N ILE A 125 -10.37 -5.15 -4.18
CA ILE A 125 -11.02 -4.27 -5.14
C ILE A 125 -10.95 -4.95 -6.49
N ASP A 126 -12.11 -5.29 -7.04
CA ASP A 126 -12.17 -5.97 -8.33
C ASP A 126 -11.67 -5.04 -9.44
N VAL A 127 -10.53 -5.41 -10.00
CA VAL A 127 -9.91 -4.64 -11.08
C VAL A 127 -10.55 -4.91 -12.45
N GLY A 128 -11.44 -5.89 -12.54
CA GLY A 128 -12.19 -6.24 -13.76
C GLY A 128 -13.49 -5.46 -13.93
N SER A 129 -14.07 -4.92 -12.83
CA SER A 129 -15.33 -4.20 -12.84
C SER A 129 -15.28 -2.91 -12.01
N THR A 130 -16.32 -2.08 -12.09
CA THR A 130 -16.46 -0.85 -11.29
C THR A 130 -17.39 -1.00 -10.09
N GLU A 131 -17.99 -2.16 -9.89
CA GLU A 131 -19.04 -2.36 -8.86
C GLU A 131 -18.52 -2.12 -7.45
N ARG A 132 -17.43 -2.79 -7.06
CA ARG A 132 -16.83 -2.63 -5.73
C ARG A 132 -16.27 -1.23 -5.51
N ALA A 133 -15.64 -0.64 -6.53
CA ALA A 133 -15.17 0.74 -6.46
C ALA A 133 -16.35 1.71 -6.28
N SER A 134 -17.47 1.49 -6.95
CA SER A 134 -18.69 2.31 -6.80
C SER A 134 -19.25 2.24 -5.38
N LEU A 135 -19.29 1.05 -4.77
CA LEU A 135 -19.70 0.89 -3.38
C LEU A 135 -18.74 1.58 -2.41
N LEU A 136 -17.43 1.48 -2.65
CA LEU A 136 -16.43 2.15 -1.83
C LEU A 136 -16.56 3.67 -1.89
N PHE A 137 -16.77 4.24 -3.07
CA PHE A 137 -17.00 5.69 -3.21
C PHE A 137 -18.23 6.20 -2.46
N GLN A 138 -19.26 5.36 -2.30
CA GLN A 138 -20.45 5.70 -1.51
C GLN A 138 -20.19 5.68 0.01
N GLN A 139 -19.29 4.82 0.47
CA GLN A 139 -19.09 4.52 1.89
C GLN A 139 -17.87 5.26 2.49
N MET A 140 -16.81 5.50 1.71
CA MET A 140 -15.61 6.14 2.21
C MET A 140 -15.70 7.68 2.13
N PRO A 141 -15.24 8.41 3.16
CA PRO A 141 -15.25 9.88 3.16
C PRO A 141 -14.02 10.49 2.44
N TYR A 142 -13.04 9.68 2.05
CA TYR A 142 -11.77 10.15 1.52
C TYR A 142 -11.89 10.53 0.04
N ARG A 143 -11.11 11.54 -0.39
CA ARG A 143 -10.98 11.90 -1.80
C ARG A 143 -10.12 10.88 -2.56
N ILE A 144 -9.05 10.41 -1.94
CA ILE A 144 -8.15 9.43 -2.54
C ILE A 144 -7.99 8.23 -1.59
N LEU A 145 -8.07 7.02 -2.14
CA LEU A 145 -7.66 5.77 -1.51
C LEU A 145 -6.51 5.18 -2.30
N PHE A 146 -5.39 4.90 -1.64
CA PHE A 146 -4.32 4.05 -2.16
C PHE A 146 -4.40 2.68 -1.50
N CYS A 147 -4.38 1.62 -2.31
CA CYS A 147 -4.43 0.23 -1.86
C CYS A 147 -3.56 -0.69 -2.73
N GLY A 148 -3.40 -1.95 -2.30
CA GLY A 148 -2.70 -3.02 -2.99
C GLY A 148 -3.59 -4.24 -3.20
N HIS A 149 -3.17 -5.40 -2.70
CA HIS A 149 -3.89 -6.67 -2.58
C HIS A 149 -4.25 -7.37 -3.91
N SER A 150 -4.79 -6.66 -4.90
CA SER A 150 -5.20 -7.25 -6.17
C SER A 150 -4.05 -7.64 -7.09
N HIS A 151 -2.82 -7.24 -6.78
CA HIS A 151 -1.61 -7.50 -7.59
C HIS A 151 -1.71 -7.01 -9.05
N THR A 152 -2.73 -6.22 -9.38
CA THR A 152 -2.96 -5.71 -10.72
C THR A 152 -3.20 -4.21 -10.66
N PRO A 153 -2.28 -3.40 -11.18
CA PRO A 153 -2.40 -1.96 -11.09
C PRO A 153 -3.62 -1.46 -11.87
N ALA A 154 -4.40 -0.64 -11.19
CA ALA A 154 -5.56 0.02 -11.77
C ALA A 154 -5.85 1.31 -11.02
N TYR A 155 -6.62 2.20 -11.59
CA TYR A 155 -7.28 3.25 -10.82
C TYR A 155 -8.73 3.39 -11.23
N PHE A 156 -9.54 3.83 -10.28
CA PHE A 156 -10.95 4.18 -10.48
C PHE A 156 -11.10 5.67 -10.21
N CYS A 157 -11.82 6.34 -11.06
CA CYS A 157 -12.13 7.76 -10.95
C CYS A 157 -13.65 7.92 -10.88
N LEU A 158 -14.13 8.54 -9.82
CA LEU A 158 -15.51 9.00 -9.73
C LEU A 158 -15.54 10.48 -10.12
N SER A 159 -16.10 10.78 -11.27
CA SER A 159 -16.35 12.13 -11.76
C SER A 159 -17.83 12.38 -12.02
N TYR A 160 -18.27 13.61 -11.84
CA TYR A 160 -19.64 13.99 -12.18
C TYR A 160 -19.65 14.68 -13.55
N PRO A 161 -20.57 14.33 -14.49
CA PRO A 161 -21.69 13.38 -14.37
C PRO A 161 -21.35 11.92 -14.79
N ASP A 162 -20.11 11.61 -15.16
CA ASP A 162 -19.73 10.37 -15.87
C ASP A 162 -19.78 9.10 -15.00
N GLY A 163 -19.85 9.27 -13.66
CA GLY A 163 -19.86 8.15 -12.73
C GLY A 163 -18.48 7.53 -12.50
N VAL A 164 -18.40 6.22 -12.25
CA VAL A 164 -17.16 5.53 -11.96
C VAL A 164 -16.54 4.95 -13.23
N LEU A 165 -15.33 5.43 -13.55
CA LEU A 165 -14.51 4.93 -14.66
C LEU A 165 -13.31 4.16 -14.11
N ARG A 166 -13.01 3.01 -14.71
CA ARG A 166 -11.80 2.22 -14.45
C ARG A 166 -10.78 2.45 -15.56
N LYS A 167 -9.52 2.68 -15.16
CA LYS A 167 -8.39 2.85 -16.09
C LYS A 167 -7.13 2.22 -15.51
N VAL A 168 -6.09 2.15 -16.30
CA VAL A 168 -4.72 1.83 -15.86
C VAL A 168 -3.86 3.06 -16.10
N ALA A 169 -3.17 3.53 -15.08
CA ALA A 169 -2.25 4.65 -15.23
C ALA A 169 -1.10 4.24 -16.18
N PRO A 170 -0.75 5.07 -17.16
CA PRO A 170 0.41 4.84 -18.00
C PRO A 170 1.67 4.67 -17.16
N GLN A 171 2.58 3.84 -17.61
CA GLN A 171 3.83 3.63 -16.92
C GLN A 171 4.83 4.73 -17.29
N GLY A 172 5.49 5.31 -16.26
CA GLY A 172 6.47 6.37 -16.46
C GLY A 172 5.86 7.72 -16.90
N GLU A 173 4.54 7.84 -16.88
CA GLU A 173 3.84 9.10 -17.19
C GLU A 173 3.10 9.62 -15.97
N LYS A 174 3.08 10.94 -15.82
CA LYS A 174 2.34 11.61 -14.74
C LYS A 174 0.88 11.77 -15.12
N LEU A 175 0.02 11.10 -14.34
CA LEU A 175 -1.42 11.29 -14.41
C LEU A 175 -1.79 12.51 -13.55
N LEU A 176 -2.34 13.55 -14.17
CA LEU A 176 -2.91 14.69 -13.45
C LEU A 176 -4.28 14.32 -12.87
N LEU A 177 -4.48 14.61 -11.58
CA LEU A 177 -5.73 14.33 -10.88
C LEU A 177 -6.62 15.58 -10.83
N GLU A 178 -7.85 15.43 -11.31
CA GLU A 178 -8.83 16.51 -11.25
C GLU A 178 -9.25 16.78 -9.79
N PRO A 179 -9.20 18.05 -9.32
CA PRO A 179 -9.48 18.39 -7.92
C PRO A 179 -10.89 18.01 -7.44
N THR A 180 -11.87 18.00 -8.35
CA THR A 180 -13.28 17.70 -8.06
C THR A 180 -13.63 16.22 -8.13
N SER A 181 -12.68 15.39 -8.59
CA SER A 181 -12.86 13.95 -8.73
C SER A 181 -12.34 13.19 -7.51
N ARG A 182 -12.89 12.00 -7.29
CA ARG A 182 -12.40 11.06 -6.27
C ARG A 182 -11.71 9.87 -6.93
N TYR A 183 -10.72 9.33 -6.25
CA TYR A 183 -9.86 8.29 -6.82
C TYR A 183 -9.66 7.12 -5.87
N ILE A 184 -9.58 5.92 -6.47
CA ILE A 184 -9.04 4.72 -5.82
C ILE A 184 -7.91 4.22 -6.71
N PHE A 185 -6.71 4.11 -6.15
CA PHE A 185 -5.54 3.56 -6.84
C PHE A 185 -5.19 2.20 -6.25
N VAL A 186 -5.12 1.18 -7.10
CA VAL A 186 -4.50 -0.09 -6.79
C VAL A 186 -3.06 0.00 -7.27
N VAL A 187 -2.13 0.09 -6.32
CA VAL A 187 -0.69 0.15 -6.58
C VAL A 187 -0.21 -1.23 -6.98
N GLY A 188 0.67 -1.29 -7.96
CA GLY A 188 1.20 -2.56 -8.46
C GLY A 188 2.11 -3.25 -7.47
N VAL A 189 2.37 -4.51 -7.72
CA VAL A 189 3.12 -5.42 -6.84
C VAL A 189 4.58 -5.04 -6.76
N GLY A 190 5.08 -4.83 -5.55
CA GLY A 190 6.51 -4.66 -5.25
C GLY A 190 7.33 -5.95 -5.29
N SER A 191 6.72 -7.11 -5.58
CA SER A 191 7.42 -8.39 -5.56
C SER A 191 8.16 -8.72 -6.86
N ALA A 192 9.12 -9.64 -6.77
CA ALA A 192 10.19 -9.98 -7.69
C ALA A 192 9.86 -10.08 -9.20
N ASN A 193 8.63 -10.33 -9.57
CA ASN A 193 8.29 -10.59 -10.99
C ASN A 193 7.68 -9.40 -11.72
N LYS A 194 7.33 -8.32 -11.01
CA LYS A 194 6.69 -7.15 -11.60
C LYS A 194 7.30 -5.82 -11.18
N GLY A 195 7.98 -5.74 -10.03
CA GLY A 195 8.77 -4.62 -9.55
C GLY A 195 8.14 -3.25 -9.76
N GLU A 196 6.97 -3.01 -9.17
CA GLU A 196 6.26 -1.75 -9.32
C GLU A 196 6.23 -0.96 -8.01
N CYS A 197 6.37 0.34 -8.13
CA CYS A 197 6.10 1.34 -7.10
C CYS A 197 5.43 2.56 -7.73
N ALA A 198 5.03 3.53 -6.92
CA ALA A 198 4.41 4.74 -7.46
C ALA A 198 4.83 5.98 -6.66
N VAL A 199 4.77 7.13 -7.32
CA VAL A 199 4.94 8.45 -6.71
C VAL A 199 3.61 9.19 -6.77
N PHE A 200 3.18 9.72 -5.63
CA PHE A 200 2.09 10.67 -5.55
C PHE A 200 2.63 12.03 -5.10
N ASP A 201 2.48 13.04 -5.93
CA ASP A 201 2.82 14.42 -5.63
C ASP A 201 1.54 15.18 -5.27
N ALA A 202 1.36 15.47 -3.98
CA ALA A 202 0.15 16.10 -3.49
C ALA A 202 0.05 17.58 -3.89
N GLU A 203 1.18 18.26 -4.08
CA GLU A 203 1.22 19.67 -4.51
C GLU A 203 0.87 19.80 -5.98
N ALA A 204 1.48 18.97 -6.83
CA ALA A 204 1.20 18.93 -8.25
C ALA A 204 -0.10 18.18 -8.59
N SER A 205 -0.73 17.51 -7.62
CA SER A 205 -1.87 16.60 -7.82
C SER A 205 -1.61 15.58 -8.93
N THR A 206 -0.44 14.90 -8.87
CA THR A 206 -0.06 13.91 -9.89
C THR A 206 0.23 12.55 -9.28
N TYR A 207 -0.09 11.50 -10.04
CA TYR A 207 0.26 10.12 -9.74
C TYR A 207 1.11 9.56 -10.88
N GLU A 208 2.23 8.91 -10.54
CA GLU A 208 3.14 8.30 -11.51
C GLU A 208 3.43 6.86 -11.10
N ARG A 209 3.26 5.94 -12.01
CA ARG A 209 3.54 4.52 -11.83
C ARG A 209 4.91 4.18 -12.39
N ILE A 210 5.75 3.53 -11.60
CA ILE A 210 7.13 3.20 -11.94
C ILE A 210 7.29 1.68 -11.93
N ASN A 211 7.80 1.12 -13.03
CA ASN A 211 8.27 -0.26 -13.08
C ASN A 211 9.80 -0.25 -13.09
N PHE A 212 10.42 -1.07 -12.25
CA PHE A 212 11.87 -1.13 -12.10
C PHE A 212 12.48 -2.51 -12.43
N PHE A 213 11.67 -3.44 -12.91
CA PHE A 213 12.10 -4.67 -13.57
C PHE A 213 11.65 -4.63 -15.04
N SER A 214 12.36 -3.89 -15.86
CA SER A 214 12.26 -3.93 -17.32
C SER A 214 13.43 -4.71 -17.89
#